data_7f127b4e89846c133e3b2514b5b9ba3d
#
_entry.id   7f127b4e89846c133e3b2514b5b9ba3d
#
_cell.length_a   1.000
_cell.length_b   1.000
_cell.length_c   1.000
_cell.angle_alpha   90.00
_cell.angle_beta   90.00
_cell.angle_gamma   90.00
#
_symmetry.space_group_name_H-M   'P 1'
#
loop_
_entity.id
_entity.type
_entity.pdbx_description
1 polymer ?
#
loop_
_entity_poly.entity_id
_entity_poly.type
_entity_poly.pdbx_seq_one_letter_code
_entity_poly.pdbx_strand_id
1 'polypeptide(L)'
;MFILFILNIFVSPIKNYFYAISSPIQKTFWSAGVSSSNSLISFLYGEFLVKENENLKTENQKLLAQLASLQSIEHGNQALSDLSVSCQNDEFKFVMAGVIGLDDEDILSINKGSVDGISEGMPVMNQQKVLFGKIFKVYKNFSKIMLISNKNSVINVKIQQSPAASAEASASANATAGQAGVPMEINGVIKGKGGLNIYLDLIPIDDTINQDDVLVTSALEGTFPKDLLVGKITKVEKNDQNPHQQAQVQPFFNIATDNLFVITNYKK
;
A
#
# COMPACT_ATOMS: atom_id res chain seq x y z
N MET A 1 -69.17 -51.65 2.30
CA MET A 1 -69.20 -50.40 1.53
C MET A 1 -69.56 -49.17 2.40
N PHE A 2 -70.44 -49.26 3.32
CA PHE A 2 -70.91 -48.14 4.18
C PHE A 2 -69.82 -47.60 5.13
N ILE A 3 -68.90 -48.44 5.65
CA ILE A 3 -67.80 -48.02 6.54
C ILE A 3 -66.74 -47.19 5.81
N LEU A 4 -66.44 -47.52 4.56
CA LEU A 4 -65.50 -46.75 3.74
C LEU A 4 -66.07 -45.34 3.38
N PHE A 5 -67.39 -45.22 3.26
CA PHE A 5 -68.04 -43.92 3.01
C PHE A 5 -68.01 -43.02 4.20
N ILE A 6 -68.23 -43.58 5.39
CA ILE A 6 -68.14 -42.82 6.67
C ILE A 6 -66.73 -42.37 6.96
N LEU A 7 -65.71 -43.24 6.70
CA LEU A 7 -64.30 -42.92 6.85
C LEU A 7 -63.87 -41.76 5.90
N ASN A 8 -64.42 -41.73 4.69
CA ASN A 8 -64.13 -40.68 3.73
C ASN A 8 -64.74 -39.32 4.14
N ILE A 9 -65.93 -39.29 4.73
CA ILE A 9 -66.58 -38.07 5.22
C ILE A 9 -65.79 -37.49 6.44
N PHE A 10 -65.23 -38.32 7.31
CA PHE A 10 -64.53 -37.91 8.48
C PHE A 10 -63.06 -37.46 8.20
N VAL A 11 -62.45 -37.97 7.12
CA VAL A 11 -61.08 -37.61 6.75
C VAL A 11 -60.99 -36.32 5.94
N SER A 12 -62.06 -35.94 5.22
CA SER A 12 -62.09 -34.71 4.41
C SER A 12 -61.84 -33.41 5.19
N PRO A 13 -62.53 -33.17 6.34
CA PRO A 13 -62.29 -31.92 7.09
C PRO A 13 -60.91 -31.88 7.71
N ILE A 14 -60.36 -33.03 8.13
CA ILE A 14 -59.05 -33.08 8.77
C ILE A 14 -57.93 -32.74 7.81
N LYS A 15 -58.04 -33.13 6.53
CA LYS A 15 -57.07 -32.75 5.49
C LYS A 15 -57.03 -31.22 5.27
N ASN A 16 -58.17 -30.56 5.26
CA ASN A 16 -58.25 -29.11 5.05
C ASN A 16 -57.66 -28.32 6.23
N TYR A 17 -57.81 -28.79 7.46
CA TYR A 17 -57.16 -28.19 8.63
C TYR A 17 -55.65 -28.40 8.61
N PHE A 18 -55.13 -29.54 8.19
CA PHE A 18 -53.70 -29.81 8.05
C PHE A 18 -53.09 -28.92 6.98
N TYR A 19 -53.74 -28.74 5.83
CA TYR A 19 -53.28 -27.83 4.78
C TYR A 19 -53.28 -26.35 5.21
N ALA A 20 -54.31 -25.93 5.99
CA ALA A 20 -54.38 -24.55 6.48
C ALA A 20 -53.28 -24.21 7.49
N ILE A 21 -52.80 -25.17 8.26
CA ILE A 21 -51.72 -24.98 9.26
C ILE A 21 -50.34 -25.14 8.66
N SER A 22 -50.17 -26.09 7.74
CA SER A 22 -48.87 -26.35 7.12
C SER A 22 -48.45 -25.34 6.04
N SER A 23 -49.39 -24.73 5.35
CA SER A 23 -49.15 -23.75 4.29
C SER A 23 -48.39 -22.49 4.74
N PRO A 24 -48.75 -21.81 5.82
CA PRO A 24 -48.00 -20.64 6.27
C PRO A 24 -46.63 -20.99 6.82
N ILE A 25 -46.47 -22.18 7.42
CA ILE A 25 -45.19 -22.64 7.99
C ILE A 25 -44.18 -22.90 6.86
N GLN A 26 -44.57 -23.58 5.82
CA GLN A 26 -43.70 -23.84 4.65
C GLN A 26 -43.24 -22.55 3.97
N LYS A 27 -44.13 -21.56 3.80
CA LYS A 27 -43.77 -20.27 3.17
C LYS A 27 -42.77 -19.49 4.00
N THR A 28 -42.91 -19.47 5.32
CA THR A 28 -41.98 -18.80 6.24
C THR A 28 -40.62 -19.48 6.30
N PHE A 29 -40.56 -20.81 6.32
CA PHE A 29 -39.29 -21.53 6.31
C PHE A 29 -38.54 -21.38 4.97
N TRP A 30 -39.25 -21.34 3.85
CA TRP A 30 -38.61 -21.18 2.54
C TRP A 30 -38.08 -19.74 2.34
N SER A 31 -38.83 -18.71 2.75
CA SER A 31 -38.36 -17.33 2.68
C SER A 31 -37.19 -17.06 3.62
N ALA A 32 -37.19 -17.63 4.82
CA ALA A 32 -36.05 -17.54 5.76
C ALA A 32 -34.80 -18.25 5.25
N GLY A 33 -34.94 -19.41 4.60
CA GLY A 33 -33.82 -20.17 4.00
C GLY A 33 -33.12 -19.43 2.87
N VAL A 34 -33.89 -18.78 2.00
CA VAL A 34 -33.33 -18.02 0.87
C VAL A 34 -32.64 -16.74 1.33
N SER A 35 -33.20 -16.03 2.33
CA SER A 35 -32.56 -14.85 2.90
C SER A 35 -31.25 -15.16 3.63
N SER A 36 -31.20 -16.29 4.37
CA SER A 36 -30.01 -16.68 5.10
C SER A 36 -28.88 -17.15 4.18
N SER A 37 -29.21 -17.84 3.09
CA SER A 37 -28.18 -18.28 2.13
C SER A 37 -27.54 -17.11 1.39
N ASN A 38 -28.32 -16.11 1.00
CA ASN A 38 -27.81 -14.93 0.33
C ASN A 38 -26.90 -14.08 1.25
N SER A 39 -27.22 -13.98 2.54
CA SER A 39 -26.40 -13.26 3.51
C SER A 39 -25.07 -13.98 3.78
N LEU A 40 -25.08 -15.31 3.90
CA LEU A 40 -23.85 -16.10 4.08
C LEU A 40 -22.95 -16.05 2.82
N ILE A 41 -23.56 -16.15 1.64
CA ILE A 41 -22.83 -16.05 0.37
C ILE A 41 -22.20 -14.64 0.24
N SER A 42 -22.94 -13.58 0.56
CA SER A 42 -22.42 -12.20 0.51
C SER A 42 -21.28 -11.97 1.50
N PHE A 43 -21.33 -12.60 2.68
CA PHE A 43 -20.26 -12.51 3.66
C PHE A 43 -18.98 -13.23 3.19
N LEU A 44 -19.12 -14.46 2.67
CA LEU A 44 -18.00 -15.23 2.12
C LEU A 44 -17.39 -14.59 0.86
N TYR A 45 -18.22 -14.02 -0.03
CA TYR A 45 -17.75 -13.27 -1.18
C TYR A 45 -17.05 -11.96 -0.76
N GLY A 46 -17.55 -11.28 0.29
CA GLY A 46 -16.92 -10.08 0.82
C GLY A 46 -15.51 -10.36 1.33
N GLU A 47 -15.33 -11.42 2.12
CA GLU A 47 -14.01 -11.82 2.65
C GLU A 47 -13.06 -12.27 1.53
N PHE A 48 -13.57 -13.01 0.55
CA PHE A 48 -12.80 -13.41 -0.62
C PHE A 48 -12.35 -12.20 -1.45
N LEU A 49 -13.24 -11.24 -1.72
CA LEU A 49 -12.92 -10.03 -2.48
C LEU A 49 -11.92 -9.13 -1.75
N VAL A 50 -12.02 -9.02 -0.42
CA VAL A 50 -11.04 -8.27 0.38
C VAL A 50 -9.67 -8.91 0.25
N LYS A 51 -9.58 -10.22 0.43
CA LYS A 51 -8.31 -10.97 0.31
C LYS A 51 -7.72 -10.91 -1.10
N GLU A 52 -8.56 -11.00 -2.13
CA GLU A 52 -8.14 -10.86 -3.52
C GLU A 52 -7.62 -9.44 -3.81
N ASN A 53 -8.30 -8.42 -3.28
CA ASN A 53 -7.85 -7.03 -3.40
C ASN A 53 -6.51 -6.79 -2.69
N GLU A 54 -6.30 -7.37 -1.52
CA GLU A 54 -5.03 -7.33 -0.80
C GLU A 54 -3.92 -8.05 -1.56
N ASN A 55 -4.20 -9.21 -2.14
CA ASN A 55 -3.25 -9.94 -2.99
C ASN A 55 -2.84 -9.12 -4.23
N LEU A 56 -3.83 -8.56 -4.93
CA LEU A 56 -3.57 -7.71 -6.09
C LEU A 56 -2.78 -6.45 -5.73
N LYS A 57 -3.07 -5.84 -4.58
CA LYS A 57 -2.32 -4.68 -4.06
C LYS A 57 -0.87 -5.07 -3.76
N THR A 58 -0.66 -6.20 -3.12
CA THR A 58 0.68 -6.73 -2.81
C THR A 58 1.48 -7.06 -4.08
N GLU A 59 0.83 -7.69 -5.06
CA GLU A 59 1.46 -7.97 -6.35
C GLU A 59 1.82 -6.70 -7.12
N ASN A 60 0.92 -5.72 -7.12
CA ASN A 60 1.18 -4.41 -7.74
C ASN A 60 2.38 -3.70 -7.07
N GLN A 61 2.44 -3.69 -5.73
CA GLN A 61 3.59 -3.14 -5.00
C GLN A 61 4.89 -3.86 -5.35
N LYS A 62 4.87 -5.20 -5.44
CA LYS A 62 6.03 -6.00 -5.84
C LYS A 62 6.49 -5.67 -7.26
N LEU A 63 5.57 -5.56 -8.20
CA LEU A 63 5.88 -5.19 -9.59
C LEU A 63 6.46 -3.78 -9.68
N LEU A 64 5.92 -2.83 -8.94
CA LEU A 64 6.46 -1.46 -8.87
C LEU A 64 7.87 -1.44 -8.28
N ALA A 65 8.14 -2.22 -7.23
CA ALA A 65 9.48 -2.35 -6.66
C ALA A 65 10.48 -2.97 -7.65
N GLN A 66 10.06 -3.97 -8.43
CA GLN A 66 10.87 -4.57 -9.48
C GLN A 66 11.15 -3.57 -10.61
N LEU A 67 10.15 -2.81 -11.05
CA LEU A 67 10.34 -1.76 -12.05
C LEU A 67 11.33 -0.70 -11.57
N ALA A 68 11.20 -0.24 -10.31
CA ALA A 68 12.12 0.72 -9.71
C ALA A 68 13.56 0.20 -9.69
N SER A 69 13.75 -1.09 -9.35
CA SER A 69 15.09 -1.71 -9.33
C SER A 69 15.68 -1.89 -10.73
N LEU A 70 14.86 -2.26 -11.72
CA LEU A 70 15.31 -2.41 -13.11
C LEU A 70 15.71 -1.08 -13.73
N GLN A 71 14.93 -0.01 -13.51
CA GLN A 71 15.27 1.34 -13.96
C GLN A 71 16.58 1.83 -13.32
N SER A 72 16.78 1.56 -12.02
CA SER A 72 18.05 1.90 -11.35
C SER A 72 19.27 1.16 -11.97
N ILE A 73 19.08 -0.11 -12.36
CA ILE A 73 20.14 -0.91 -13.02
C ILE A 73 20.41 -0.39 -14.43
N GLU A 74 19.41 0.00 -15.18
CA GLU A 74 19.54 0.53 -16.54
C GLU A 74 20.30 1.86 -16.55
N HIS A 75 19.98 2.77 -15.62
CA HIS A 75 20.73 4.01 -15.41
C HIS A 75 22.16 3.77 -14.90
N GLY A 76 22.34 2.76 -14.02
CA GLY A 76 23.66 2.34 -13.54
C GLY A 76 24.56 1.80 -14.66
N ASN A 77 24.01 1.06 -15.60
CA ASN A 77 24.79 0.50 -16.72
C ASN A 77 25.27 1.56 -17.73
N GLN A 78 24.55 2.65 -17.91
CA GLN A 78 25.01 3.77 -18.72
C GLN A 78 26.10 4.60 -18.04
N ALA A 79 26.06 4.70 -16.70
CA ALA A 79 27.11 5.37 -15.93
C ALA A 79 28.33 4.46 -15.66
N LEU A 80 28.16 3.13 -15.74
CA LEU A 80 29.23 2.14 -15.51
C LEU A 80 30.23 2.00 -16.65
N SER A 81 29.99 2.63 -17.80
CA SER A 81 31.01 2.73 -18.84
C SER A 81 32.23 3.58 -18.43
N ASP A 82 32.07 4.45 -17.42
CA ASP A 82 33.13 5.41 -17.05
C ASP A 82 33.75 5.22 -15.66
N LEU A 83 33.21 4.39 -14.78
CA LEU A 83 33.78 4.22 -13.43
C LEU A 83 33.63 2.79 -12.92
N SER A 84 34.70 2.03 -13.05
CA SER A 84 34.89 0.75 -12.35
C SER A 84 35.07 0.96 -10.85
N VAL A 85 33.97 1.14 -10.08
CA VAL A 85 34.06 1.11 -8.62
C VAL A 85 32.81 0.48 -8.01
N SER A 86 33.07 -0.64 -7.34
CA SER A 86 32.31 -1.27 -6.24
C SER A 86 30.81 -1.44 -6.41
N CYS A 87 30.41 -2.58 -6.99
CA CYS A 87 29.17 -3.23 -6.64
C CYS A 87 29.26 -3.68 -5.18
N GLN A 88 28.87 -2.83 -4.24
CA GLN A 88 28.45 -3.32 -2.95
C GLN A 88 27.01 -3.83 -3.14
N ASN A 89 26.86 -5.15 -3.26
CA ASN A 89 25.63 -5.80 -2.86
C ASN A 89 25.49 -5.53 -1.37
N ASP A 90 24.78 -4.45 -1.01
CA ASP A 90 24.40 -4.18 0.35
C ASP A 90 23.44 -5.30 0.80
N GLU A 91 24.01 -6.37 1.36
CA GLU A 91 23.25 -7.40 2.04
C GLU A 91 22.67 -6.77 3.32
N PHE A 92 21.49 -6.19 3.21
CA PHE A 92 20.78 -5.69 4.37
C PHE A 92 20.46 -6.82 5.33
N LYS A 93 20.71 -6.60 6.62
CA LYS A 93 20.26 -7.49 7.69
C LYS A 93 18.92 -6.99 8.20
N PHE A 94 17.96 -7.88 8.28
CA PHE A 94 16.59 -7.56 8.69
C PHE A 94 16.22 -8.22 10.01
N VAL A 95 15.50 -7.50 10.85
CA VAL A 95 14.80 -8.04 12.01
C VAL A 95 13.30 -7.88 11.77
N MET A 96 12.60 -9.02 11.71
CA MET A 96 11.13 -9.02 11.60
C MET A 96 10.52 -8.56 12.92
N ALA A 97 9.55 -7.65 12.85
CA ALA A 97 8.87 -7.08 13.99
C ALA A 97 7.34 -7.13 13.82
N GLY A 98 6.65 -7.47 14.90
CA GLY A 98 5.20 -7.41 14.99
C GLY A 98 4.73 -6.05 15.52
N VAL A 99 3.62 -5.56 15.00
CA VAL A 99 2.97 -4.33 15.48
C VAL A 99 2.28 -4.60 16.81
N ILE A 100 2.51 -3.72 17.78
CA ILE A 100 1.83 -3.72 19.09
C ILE A 100 0.66 -2.73 19.09
N GLY A 101 0.84 -1.57 18.49
CA GLY A 101 -0.16 -0.51 18.44
C GLY A 101 0.30 0.73 17.68
N LEU A 102 -0.65 1.56 17.33
CA LEU A 102 -0.45 2.87 16.70
C LEU A 102 -1.01 3.93 17.63
N ASP A 103 -0.30 5.03 17.83
CA ASP A 103 -0.80 6.21 18.54
C ASP A 103 -1.29 7.30 17.58
N ASP A 104 -1.94 8.34 18.15
CA ASP A 104 -2.60 9.42 17.39
C ASP A 104 -1.59 10.32 16.64
N GLU A 105 -0.30 10.20 16.93
CA GLU A 105 0.76 10.99 16.29
C GLU A 105 1.44 10.25 15.14
N ASP A 106 0.85 9.18 14.60
CA ASP A 106 1.46 8.30 13.60
C ASP A 106 2.81 7.72 14.07
N ILE A 107 2.86 7.31 15.33
CA ILE A 107 3.95 6.56 15.93
C ILE A 107 3.52 5.13 16.17
N LEU A 108 4.19 4.20 15.53
CA LEU A 108 3.88 2.78 15.59
C LEU A 108 4.78 2.09 16.62
N SER A 109 4.21 1.30 17.51
CA SER A 109 4.95 0.48 18.48
C SER A 109 5.15 -0.93 17.96
N ILE A 110 6.38 -1.47 18.08
CA ILE A 110 6.75 -2.82 17.64
C ILE A 110 7.33 -3.65 18.80
N ASN A 111 7.18 -4.98 18.71
CA ASN A 111 7.61 -5.95 19.73
C ASN A 111 9.11 -6.31 19.65
N LYS A 112 9.95 -5.41 19.15
CA LYS A 112 11.41 -5.54 19.04
C LYS A 112 12.10 -4.34 19.64
N GLY A 113 13.17 -4.58 20.40
CA GLY A 113 13.89 -3.55 21.14
C GLY A 113 15.40 -3.67 21.05
N SER A 114 16.11 -3.06 22.00
CA SER A 114 17.57 -3.08 22.02
C SER A 114 18.16 -4.48 22.18
N VAL A 115 17.47 -5.39 22.84
CA VAL A 115 17.90 -6.80 22.97
C VAL A 115 17.88 -7.56 21.63
N ASP A 116 17.09 -7.08 20.67
CA ASP A 116 16.99 -7.64 19.32
C ASP A 116 17.94 -6.94 18.34
N GLY A 117 18.81 -6.05 18.82
CA GLY A 117 19.77 -5.30 18.01
C GLY A 117 19.18 -4.06 17.32
N ILE A 118 18.00 -3.59 17.76
CA ILE A 118 17.37 -2.38 17.23
C ILE A 118 18.06 -1.13 17.84
N SER A 119 18.29 -0.13 16.99
CA SER A 119 18.82 1.17 17.35
C SER A 119 18.00 2.30 16.71
N GLU A 120 18.08 3.49 17.30
CA GLU A 120 17.40 4.67 16.77
C GLU A 120 17.93 5.05 15.37
N GLY A 121 17.06 5.55 14.52
CA GLY A 121 17.36 5.93 13.14
C GLY A 121 17.28 4.79 12.13
N MET A 122 17.19 3.53 12.53
CA MET A 122 17.09 2.40 11.62
C MET A 122 15.83 2.49 10.76
N PRO A 123 15.94 2.28 9.42
CA PRO A 123 14.80 2.26 8.51
C PRO A 123 13.89 1.05 8.77
N VAL A 124 12.58 1.26 8.54
CA VAL A 124 11.57 0.21 8.64
C VAL A 124 10.78 0.13 7.35
N MET A 125 10.68 -1.06 6.80
CA MET A 125 9.97 -1.33 5.55
C MET A 125 9.21 -2.66 5.62
N ASN A 126 8.38 -2.95 4.60
CA ASN A 126 7.78 -4.27 4.42
C ASN A 126 8.58 -5.15 3.44
N GLN A 127 8.08 -6.36 3.15
CA GLN A 127 8.69 -7.30 2.19
C GLN A 127 8.75 -6.75 0.76
N GLN A 128 7.87 -5.85 0.38
CA GLN A 128 7.77 -5.25 -0.94
C GLN A 128 8.64 -4.00 -1.09
N LYS A 129 9.55 -3.75 -0.14
CA LYS A 129 10.39 -2.55 -0.06
C LYS A 129 9.58 -1.25 0.06
N VAL A 130 8.41 -1.29 0.66
CA VAL A 130 7.63 -0.08 0.99
C VAL A 130 8.14 0.49 2.30
N LEU A 131 8.49 1.76 2.29
CA LEU A 131 8.97 2.47 3.48
C LEU A 131 7.81 2.78 4.43
N PHE A 132 7.96 2.42 5.70
CA PHE A 132 7.07 2.82 6.80
C PHE A 132 7.56 4.06 7.54
N GLY A 133 8.87 4.12 7.77
CA GLY A 133 9.49 5.19 8.53
C GLY A 133 10.83 4.77 9.10
N LYS A 134 11.16 5.31 10.27
CA LYS A 134 12.40 4.99 10.98
C LYS A 134 12.14 4.78 12.47
N ILE A 135 13.03 4.03 13.11
CA ILE A 135 13.02 3.87 14.56
C ILE A 135 13.26 5.23 15.21
N PHE A 136 12.28 5.68 15.99
CA PHE A 136 12.29 6.97 16.69
C PHE A 136 12.84 6.84 18.10
N LYS A 137 12.40 5.78 18.82
CA LYS A 137 12.82 5.52 20.19
C LYS A 137 12.91 4.03 20.46
N VAL A 138 13.97 3.63 21.17
CA VAL A 138 14.25 2.24 21.50
C VAL A 138 14.14 2.01 22.99
N TYR A 139 13.42 0.96 23.38
CA TYR A 139 13.36 0.41 24.72
C TYR A 139 13.95 -1.01 24.74
N LYS A 140 14.00 -1.62 25.91
CA LYS A 140 14.62 -2.94 26.05
C LYS A 140 13.96 -3.99 25.18
N ASN A 141 12.63 -4.10 25.20
CA ASN A 141 11.86 -5.18 24.56
C ASN A 141 10.89 -4.67 23.49
N PHE A 142 10.80 -3.38 23.24
CA PHE A 142 9.97 -2.78 22.22
C PHE A 142 10.60 -1.50 21.69
N SER A 143 10.13 -1.03 20.54
CA SER A 143 10.58 0.23 19.96
C SER A 143 9.43 1.00 19.36
N LYS A 144 9.61 2.28 19.16
CA LYS A 144 8.67 3.18 18.50
C LYS A 144 9.21 3.59 17.14
N ILE A 145 8.37 3.48 16.12
CA ILE A 145 8.65 3.88 14.75
C ILE A 145 7.91 5.20 14.49
N MET A 146 8.63 6.21 14.01
CA MET A 146 8.02 7.40 13.43
C MET A 146 7.67 7.07 11.98
N LEU A 147 6.38 7.03 11.68
CA LEU A 147 5.89 6.78 10.31
C LEU A 147 6.22 7.97 9.39
N ILE A 148 6.26 7.71 8.09
CA ILE A 148 6.47 8.77 7.08
C ILE A 148 5.33 9.80 7.07
N SER A 149 4.16 9.45 7.59
CA SER A 149 2.99 10.32 7.74
C SER A 149 3.01 11.21 8.99
N ASN A 150 3.92 10.95 9.94
CA ASN A 150 4.08 11.80 11.12
C ASN A 150 4.45 13.23 10.72
N LYS A 151 3.87 14.24 11.38
CA LYS A 151 4.07 15.67 11.08
C LYS A 151 5.53 16.12 11.14
N ASN A 152 6.36 15.43 11.92
CA ASN A 152 7.78 15.70 12.03
C ASN A 152 8.65 14.89 11.05
N SER A 153 8.00 14.08 10.19
CA SER A 153 8.71 13.28 9.19
C SER A 153 8.96 14.09 7.93
N VAL A 154 10.23 14.13 7.52
CA VAL A 154 10.68 14.77 6.27
C VAL A 154 11.61 13.78 5.58
N ILE A 155 11.36 13.50 4.31
CA ILE A 155 12.08 12.46 3.55
C ILE A 155 12.33 12.95 2.13
N ASN A 156 13.59 12.88 1.71
CA ASN A 156 13.95 13.14 0.32
C ASN A 156 13.54 11.97 -0.58
N VAL A 157 12.84 12.30 -1.64
CA VAL A 157 12.35 11.34 -2.62
C VAL A 157 12.72 11.75 -4.03
N LYS A 158 12.74 10.79 -4.93
CA LYS A 158 12.77 10.99 -6.37
C LYS A 158 11.49 10.48 -6.99
N ILE A 159 11.07 11.13 -8.06
CA ILE A 159 9.85 10.84 -8.78
C ILE A 159 10.20 9.96 -9.97
N GLN A 160 9.54 8.81 -10.05
CA GLN A 160 9.58 7.94 -11.20
C GLN A 160 8.31 8.15 -12.01
N GLN A 161 8.46 8.71 -13.20
CA GLN A 161 7.35 8.95 -14.09
C GLN A 161 6.70 7.63 -14.52
N SER A 162 5.37 7.62 -14.53
CA SER A 162 4.61 6.49 -15.02
C SER A 162 4.89 6.24 -16.50
N PRO A 163 4.98 4.98 -16.98
CA PRO A 163 5.21 4.69 -18.40
C PRO A 163 4.21 5.33 -19.36
N ALA A 164 2.97 5.57 -18.89
CA ALA A 164 1.95 6.29 -19.66
C ALA A 164 2.31 7.76 -19.88
N ALA A 165 2.85 8.43 -18.87
CA ALA A 165 3.26 9.85 -18.95
C ALA A 165 4.56 10.04 -19.75
N SER A 166 5.48 9.08 -19.71
CA SER A 166 6.71 9.13 -20.50
C SER A 166 6.47 8.98 -22.01
N ALA A 167 5.40 8.30 -22.41
CA ALA A 167 5.02 8.17 -23.82
C ALA A 167 4.44 9.49 -24.39
N GLU A 168 3.70 10.26 -23.60
CA GLU A 168 3.15 11.55 -24.01
C GLU A 168 4.22 12.66 -24.03
N ALA A 169 5.15 12.65 -23.08
CA ALA A 169 6.27 13.59 -23.05
C ALA A 169 7.22 13.41 -24.24
N SER A 170 7.45 12.18 -24.68
CA SER A 170 8.26 11.89 -25.88
C SER A 170 7.56 12.25 -27.19
N ALA A 171 6.22 12.34 -27.22
CA ALA A 171 5.47 12.75 -28.40
C ALA A 171 5.42 14.28 -28.61
N SER A 172 5.65 15.09 -27.56
CA SER A 172 5.60 16.54 -27.62
C SER A 172 6.98 17.21 -27.76
N ALA A 173 8.06 16.49 -27.49
CA ALA A 173 9.41 16.99 -27.72
C ALA A 173 9.74 16.88 -29.20
N ASN A 174 9.65 17.99 -29.95
CA ASN A 174 10.32 18.14 -31.24
C ASN A 174 11.83 17.95 -31.01
N ALA A 175 12.29 16.73 -31.17
CA ALA A 175 13.67 16.34 -30.96
C ALA A 175 14.53 17.00 -32.03
N THR A 176 15.26 18.03 -31.65
CA THR A 176 16.52 18.38 -32.32
C THR A 176 17.46 17.18 -32.07
N ALA A 177 17.71 16.43 -33.13
CA ALA A 177 18.56 15.22 -33.08
C ALA A 177 19.93 15.58 -32.48
N GLY A 178 20.28 14.97 -31.35
CA GLY A 178 21.63 15.11 -30.85
C GLY A 178 21.97 14.68 -29.45
N GLN A 179 20.99 14.49 -28.55
CA GLN A 179 21.29 13.94 -27.22
C GLN A 179 20.13 13.04 -26.78
N ALA A 180 20.38 11.75 -26.68
CA ALA A 180 19.52 10.85 -25.92
C ALA A 180 19.48 11.40 -24.48
N GLY A 181 18.39 12.07 -24.13
CA GLY A 181 18.25 12.73 -22.85
C GLY A 181 18.35 11.69 -21.73
N VAL A 182 19.33 11.86 -20.85
CA VAL A 182 19.33 11.23 -19.54
C VAL A 182 17.98 11.59 -18.90
N PRO A 183 17.14 10.63 -18.48
CA PRO A 183 15.90 10.95 -17.80
C PRO A 183 16.22 11.85 -16.61
N MET A 184 15.65 13.04 -16.62
CA MET A 184 15.90 14.02 -15.58
C MET A 184 15.26 13.54 -14.30
N GLU A 185 16.07 13.16 -13.30
CA GLU A 185 15.57 12.75 -11.99
C GLU A 185 14.94 13.95 -11.30
N ILE A 186 13.62 13.95 -11.16
CA ILE A 186 12.90 14.98 -10.42
C ILE A 186 12.99 14.60 -8.93
N ASN A 187 13.58 15.48 -8.15
CA ASN A 187 13.73 15.31 -6.71
C ASN A 187 12.71 16.18 -5.97
N GLY A 188 12.20 15.66 -4.85
CA GLY A 188 11.27 16.36 -3.99
C GLY A 188 11.38 15.91 -2.55
N VAL A 189 10.54 16.45 -1.72
CA VAL A 189 10.50 16.15 -0.28
C VAL A 189 9.10 15.73 0.11
N ILE A 190 8.99 14.56 0.72
CA ILE A 190 7.77 14.11 1.38
C ILE A 190 7.73 14.68 2.78
N LYS A 191 6.58 15.25 3.15
CA LYS A 191 6.27 15.67 4.51
C LYS A 191 5.02 14.98 5.01
N GLY A 192 5.04 14.52 6.25
CA GLY A 192 3.88 13.96 6.91
C GLY A 192 2.86 15.05 7.27
N LYS A 193 1.59 14.72 7.18
CA LYS A 193 0.46 15.60 7.55
C LYS A 193 -0.28 15.12 8.79
N GLY A 194 0.05 13.93 9.24
CA GLY A 194 -0.67 13.23 10.31
C GLY A 194 -1.87 12.45 9.76
N GLY A 195 -2.39 11.52 10.57
CA GLY A 195 -3.53 10.69 10.18
C GLY A 195 -3.24 9.82 8.96
N LEU A 196 -2.02 9.28 8.87
CA LEU A 196 -1.52 8.44 7.76
C LEU A 196 -1.47 9.15 6.39
N ASN A 197 -1.51 10.48 6.38
CA ASN A 197 -1.44 11.28 5.15
C ASN A 197 -0.05 11.86 4.95
N ILE A 198 0.38 11.92 3.69
CA ILE A 198 1.64 12.53 3.26
C ILE A 198 1.40 13.45 2.06
N TYR A 199 2.27 14.41 1.89
CA TYR A 199 2.27 15.26 0.69
C TYR A 199 3.70 15.48 0.20
N LEU A 200 3.82 15.70 -1.10
CA LEU A 200 5.05 16.02 -1.79
C LEU A 200 5.19 17.54 -1.87
N ASP A 201 6.37 18.03 -1.58
CA ASP A 201 6.69 19.46 -1.54
C ASP A 201 8.05 19.73 -2.21
N LEU A 202 8.37 21.00 -2.43
CA LEU A 202 9.64 21.49 -2.99
C LEU A 202 9.93 20.99 -4.41
N ILE A 203 8.92 20.71 -5.20
CA ILE A 203 9.08 20.42 -6.61
C ILE A 203 9.11 21.74 -7.41
N PRO A 204 10.14 22.01 -8.20
CA PRO A 204 10.17 23.19 -9.07
C PRO A 204 8.91 23.27 -9.94
N ILE A 205 8.37 24.48 -10.16
CA ILE A 205 7.15 24.65 -10.94
C ILE A 205 7.32 24.28 -12.41
N ASP A 206 8.56 24.35 -12.90
CA ASP A 206 8.93 24.02 -14.27
C ASP A 206 9.00 22.49 -14.51
N ASP A 207 9.13 21.70 -13.46
CA ASP A 207 9.14 20.25 -13.56
C ASP A 207 7.73 19.70 -13.79
N THR A 208 7.61 18.74 -14.69
CA THR A 208 6.33 18.09 -14.97
C THR A 208 6.17 16.85 -14.12
N ILE A 209 5.20 16.89 -13.20
CA ILE A 209 4.77 15.74 -12.41
C ILE A 209 3.30 15.43 -12.72
N ASN A 210 2.96 14.16 -12.71
CA ASN A 210 1.64 13.69 -13.11
C ASN A 210 0.98 12.86 -12.01
N GLN A 211 -0.33 12.71 -12.13
CA GLN A 211 -1.05 11.72 -11.35
C GLN A 211 -0.51 10.32 -11.70
N ASP A 212 -0.49 9.43 -10.70
CA ASP A 212 0.04 8.07 -10.75
C ASP A 212 1.57 7.94 -10.87
N ASP A 213 2.32 9.05 -10.87
CA ASP A 213 3.78 9.00 -10.72
C ASP A 213 4.14 8.40 -9.37
N VAL A 214 5.17 7.54 -9.36
CA VAL A 214 5.62 6.79 -8.20
C VAL A 214 6.76 7.51 -7.49
N LEU A 215 6.70 7.55 -6.17
CA LEU A 215 7.73 8.15 -5.32
C LEU A 215 8.56 7.07 -4.67
N VAL A 216 9.88 7.20 -4.77
CA VAL A 216 10.84 6.33 -4.11
C VAL A 216 11.85 7.17 -3.31
N THR A 217 12.47 6.56 -2.30
CA THR A 217 13.49 7.24 -1.49
C THR A 217 14.70 7.63 -2.33
N SER A 218 15.22 8.82 -2.07
CA SER A 218 16.52 9.29 -2.57
C SER A 218 17.61 9.01 -1.54
N ALA A 219 18.83 8.71 -1.98
CA ALA A 219 19.98 8.50 -1.10
C ALA A 219 20.60 9.81 -0.57
N LEU A 220 20.05 10.97 -0.89
CA LEU A 220 20.67 12.27 -0.66
C LEU A 220 21.08 12.54 0.80
N GLU A 221 20.32 12.05 1.78
CA GLU A 221 20.62 12.25 3.20
C GLU A 221 21.27 11.04 3.88
N GLY A 222 21.37 9.91 3.21
CA GLY A 222 21.86 8.66 3.81
C GLY A 222 21.01 8.12 4.97
N THR A 223 19.83 8.69 5.21
CA THR A 223 18.93 8.25 6.30
C THR A 223 18.18 6.98 5.91
N PHE A 224 17.87 6.82 4.62
CA PHE A 224 17.15 5.67 4.10
C PHE A 224 17.93 5.06 2.92
N PRO A 225 17.84 3.74 2.73
CA PRO A 225 18.28 3.11 1.48
C PRO A 225 17.56 3.76 0.29
N LYS A 226 18.25 3.84 -0.84
CA LYS A 226 17.64 4.32 -2.09
C LYS A 226 16.60 3.34 -2.61
N ASP A 227 15.69 3.85 -3.44
CA ASP A 227 14.72 3.09 -4.20
C ASP A 227 13.69 2.30 -3.35
N LEU A 228 13.44 2.73 -2.09
CA LEU A 228 12.30 2.23 -1.33
C LEU A 228 11.02 2.93 -1.78
N LEU A 229 9.96 2.16 -2.00
CA LEU A 229 8.64 2.67 -2.38
C LEU A 229 8.05 3.50 -1.24
N VAL A 230 7.55 4.68 -1.57
CA VAL A 230 6.92 5.61 -0.63
C VAL A 230 5.41 5.70 -0.88
N GLY A 231 5.03 6.05 -2.09
CA GLY A 231 3.63 6.23 -2.47
C GLY A 231 3.48 6.66 -3.92
N LYS A 232 2.25 7.01 -4.30
CA LYS A 232 1.95 7.54 -5.62
C LYS A 232 1.23 8.89 -5.54
N ILE A 233 1.46 9.75 -6.53
CA ILE A 233 0.79 11.04 -6.65
C ILE A 233 -0.68 10.81 -7.00
N THR A 234 -1.57 11.41 -6.22
CA THR A 234 -3.02 11.35 -6.47
C THR A 234 -3.57 12.64 -7.05
N LYS A 235 -2.98 13.79 -6.68
CA LYS A 235 -3.41 15.10 -7.15
C LYS A 235 -2.24 16.06 -7.12
N VAL A 236 -2.02 16.78 -8.21
CA VAL A 236 -1.01 17.86 -8.30
C VAL A 236 -1.69 19.20 -8.01
N GLU A 237 -1.04 20.02 -7.18
CA GLU A 237 -1.51 21.36 -6.81
C GLU A 237 -0.46 22.39 -7.25
N LYS A 238 -0.74 23.04 -8.37
CA LYS A 238 0.09 24.14 -8.89
C LYS A 238 -0.49 25.49 -8.48
N ASN A 239 0.39 26.38 -8.05
CA ASN A 239 0.05 27.77 -7.84
C ASN A 239 1.11 28.63 -8.51
N ASP A 240 0.74 29.36 -9.56
CA ASP A 240 1.64 30.17 -10.36
C ASP A 240 2.33 31.31 -9.58
N GLN A 241 1.86 31.61 -8.38
CA GLN A 241 2.48 32.56 -7.47
C GLN A 241 3.64 31.98 -6.64
N ASN A 242 3.80 30.64 -6.64
CA ASN A 242 4.82 29.95 -5.88
C ASN A 242 5.88 29.35 -6.81
N PRO A 243 7.17 29.42 -6.47
CA PRO A 243 8.24 28.80 -7.26
C PRO A 243 8.22 27.27 -7.20
N HIS A 244 7.43 26.70 -6.30
CA HIS A 244 7.31 25.26 -6.10
C HIS A 244 5.85 24.82 -6.16
N GLN A 245 5.64 23.64 -6.72
CA GLN A 245 4.35 22.95 -6.72
C GLN A 245 4.33 21.87 -5.63
N GLN A 246 3.13 21.50 -5.23
CA GLN A 246 2.87 20.47 -4.24
C GLN A 246 1.98 19.36 -4.82
N ALA A 247 2.04 18.18 -4.24
CA ALA A 247 1.13 17.10 -4.62
C ALA A 247 0.64 16.30 -3.41
N GLN A 248 -0.59 15.86 -3.48
CA GLN A 248 -1.13 14.87 -2.55
C GLN A 248 -0.61 13.50 -2.95
N VAL A 249 -0.21 12.73 -1.95
CA VAL A 249 0.39 11.41 -2.15
C VAL A 249 -0.38 10.37 -1.35
N GLN A 250 -0.72 9.27 -2.01
CA GLN A 250 -1.24 8.08 -1.34
C GLN A 250 -0.07 7.19 -0.97
N PRO A 251 0.21 6.95 0.32
CA PRO A 251 1.27 6.05 0.73
C PRO A 251 0.93 4.60 0.34
N PHE A 252 1.97 3.80 0.09
CA PHE A 252 1.80 2.37 -0.21
C PHE A 252 1.72 1.49 1.03
N PHE A 253 2.16 1.96 2.20
CA PHE A 253 2.15 1.14 3.41
C PHE A 253 0.72 0.88 3.93
N ASN A 254 0.53 -0.31 4.51
CA ASN A 254 -0.69 -0.68 5.20
C ASN A 254 -0.35 -1.30 6.56
N ILE A 255 -0.67 -0.59 7.65
CA ILE A 255 -0.32 -1.00 9.01
C ILE A 255 -1.04 -2.29 9.44
N ALA A 256 -2.21 -2.55 8.88
CA ALA A 256 -3.05 -3.67 9.32
C ALA A 256 -2.58 -5.03 8.76
N THR A 257 -1.95 -5.05 7.60
CA THR A 257 -1.67 -6.29 6.85
C THR A 257 -0.19 -6.54 6.59
N ASP A 258 0.66 -5.52 6.70
CA ASP A 258 2.06 -5.63 6.31
C ASP A 258 2.93 -6.15 7.46
N ASN A 259 3.81 -7.10 7.15
CA ASN A 259 4.89 -7.50 8.03
C ASN A 259 6.01 -6.47 7.99
N LEU A 260 6.50 -6.07 9.16
CA LEU A 260 7.54 -5.06 9.29
C LEU A 260 8.93 -5.68 9.40
N PHE A 261 9.89 -5.05 8.72
CA PHE A 261 11.30 -5.41 8.75
C PHE A 261 12.13 -4.17 9.06
N VAL A 262 12.92 -4.27 10.13
CA VAL A 262 13.89 -3.23 10.51
C VAL A 262 15.22 -3.57 9.86
N ILE A 263 15.83 -2.60 9.16
CA ILE A 263 17.15 -2.75 8.56
C ILE A 263 18.21 -2.41 9.61
N THR A 264 18.95 -3.40 10.10
CA THR A 264 19.84 -3.23 11.28
C THR A 264 21.28 -2.86 10.93
N ASN A 265 21.73 -3.10 9.70
CA ASN A 265 23.11 -2.80 9.27
C ASN A 265 23.22 -1.54 8.39
N TYR A 266 22.13 -0.81 8.20
CA TYR A 266 22.16 0.47 7.51
C TYR A 266 22.64 1.55 8.51
N LYS A 267 23.85 2.03 8.30
CA LYS A 267 24.43 3.13 9.08
C LYS A 267 24.54 4.36 8.20
N LYS A 268 24.20 5.49 8.79
CA LYS A 268 24.39 6.82 8.22
C LYS A 268 25.87 7.12 8.03
#